data_99f06a974149c2716b9e046f62e53a1e
#
_entry.id   99f06a974149c2716b9e046f62e53a1e
#
_cell.length_a   1.000
_cell.length_b   1.000
_cell.length_c   1.000
_cell.angle_alpha   90.00
_cell.angle_beta   90.00
_cell.angle_gamma   90.00
#
_symmetry.space_group_name_H-M   'P 1'
#
loop_
_entity.id
_entity.type
_entity.pdbx_description
1 polymer ?
#
loop_
_entity_poly.entity_id
_entity_poly.type
_entity_poly.pdbx_seq_one_letter_code
_entity_poly.pdbx_strand_id
1 'polypeptide(L)'
;MKITILGGAGMMGKGIIRDLLSDRAIIRIEELRVPDSSARRLEELQREFAADPRLRLSQLDVTDAAALQASLVGADLCINSVPTLAGHQMLIFEAALNGRVHYVDLGGLGTYTVKQLEWRERFREAGVCAVLGVGGDPGMSNVICRAVADELDEIDRINLYWAAEFLGPENPVLVPPYSVSTVLAEYARPSTQFLEGRHVSCVPLSGRETLELPQPWGTCEFMYSPHSEPLTVPLATGIREKGIKEFTWKLHLPHREHETWIGLI
;
A
#
# COMPACT_ATOMS: atom_id res chain seq x y z
N MET A 1 1.81 -23.75 3.73
CA MET A 1 2.56 -22.47 3.78
C MET A 1 2.41 -21.86 5.16
N LYS A 2 3.51 -21.39 5.75
CA LYS A 2 3.57 -20.66 7.02
C LYS A 2 3.77 -19.17 6.75
N ILE A 3 2.83 -18.34 7.17
CA ILE A 3 2.84 -16.90 6.88
C ILE A 3 2.93 -16.12 8.19
N THR A 4 3.77 -15.11 8.22
CA THR A 4 3.80 -14.11 9.30
C THR A 4 3.26 -12.77 8.78
N ILE A 5 2.21 -12.23 9.41
CA ILE A 5 1.61 -10.93 9.08
C ILE A 5 1.95 -9.94 10.19
N LEU A 6 2.93 -9.09 9.95
CA LEU A 6 3.32 -8.02 10.88
C LEU A 6 2.30 -6.88 10.84
N GLY A 7 1.83 -6.44 12.00
CA GLY A 7 0.75 -5.46 12.11
C GLY A 7 -0.63 -5.99 11.71
N GLY A 8 -0.79 -7.32 11.72
CA GLY A 8 -1.98 -7.99 11.21
C GLY A 8 -3.28 -7.74 12.01
N ALA A 9 -3.19 -7.23 13.22
CA ALA A 9 -4.37 -6.83 13.98
C ALA A 9 -4.93 -5.44 13.57
N GLY A 10 -4.27 -4.75 12.63
CA GLY A 10 -4.76 -3.53 12.00
C GLY A 10 -5.92 -3.78 11.03
N MET A 11 -6.51 -2.69 10.49
CA MET A 11 -7.67 -2.76 9.58
C MET A 11 -7.37 -3.61 8.33
N MET A 12 -6.27 -3.31 7.63
CA MET A 12 -5.88 -4.04 6.42
C MET A 12 -5.45 -5.47 6.75
N GLY A 13 -4.69 -5.67 7.83
CA GLY A 13 -4.27 -6.98 8.29
C GLY A 13 -5.44 -7.92 8.60
N LYS A 14 -6.50 -7.43 9.23
CA LYS A 14 -7.75 -8.21 9.46
C LYS A 14 -8.39 -8.65 8.15
N GLY A 15 -8.43 -7.78 7.14
CA GLY A 15 -8.91 -8.15 5.80
C GLY A 15 -8.10 -9.27 5.17
N ILE A 16 -6.77 -9.17 5.23
CA ILE A 16 -5.85 -10.20 4.74
C ILE A 16 -6.06 -11.54 5.47
N ILE A 17 -6.14 -11.50 6.80
CA ILE A 17 -6.37 -12.70 7.62
C ILE A 17 -7.69 -13.37 7.23
N ARG A 18 -8.76 -12.59 7.10
CA ARG A 18 -10.09 -13.10 6.73
C ARG A 18 -10.08 -13.78 5.37
N ASP A 19 -9.38 -13.21 4.40
CA ASP A 19 -9.26 -13.80 3.07
C ASP A 19 -8.41 -15.08 3.09
N LEU A 20 -7.24 -15.06 3.71
CA LEU A 20 -6.33 -16.20 3.80
C LEU A 20 -6.90 -17.39 4.58
N LEU A 21 -7.76 -17.15 5.56
CA LEU A 21 -8.42 -18.19 6.34
C LEU A 21 -9.74 -18.66 5.72
N SER A 22 -10.24 -17.99 4.70
CA SER A 22 -11.49 -18.33 4.03
C SER A 22 -11.36 -19.55 3.13
N ASP A 23 -12.49 -20.18 2.79
CA ASP A 23 -12.58 -21.27 1.82
C ASP A 23 -12.25 -20.83 0.37
N ARG A 24 -12.11 -19.52 0.14
CA ARG A 24 -11.72 -18.95 -1.16
C ARG A 24 -10.21 -18.87 -1.33
N ALA A 25 -9.44 -19.09 -0.26
CA ALA A 25 -7.99 -19.05 -0.33
C ALA A 25 -7.46 -20.10 -1.32
N ILE A 26 -6.74 -19.63 -2.35
CA ILE A 26 -6.16 -20.49 -3.39
C ILE A 26 -4.90 -21.21 -2.92
N ILE A 27 -4.37 -20.85 -1.75
CA ILE A 27 -3.19 -21.44 -1.15
C ILE A 27 -3.54 -22.16 0.16
N ARG A 28 -2.86 -23.27 0.43
CA ARG A 28 -3.03 -23.99 1.70
C ARG A 28 -2.20 -23.34 2.79
N ILE A 29 -2.89 -22.75 3.76
CA ILE A 29 -2.28 -22.19 4.97
C ILE A 29 -2.16 -23.28 6.03
N GLU A 30 -0.94 -23.50 6.53
CA GLU A 30 -0.65 -24.41 7.64
C GLU A 30 -0.61 -23.66 8.96
N GLU A 31 0.01 -22.45 8.93
CA GLU A 31 0.15 -21.60 10.10
C GLU A 31 0.11 -20.13 9.68
N LEU A 32 -0.67 -19.33 10.38
CA LEU A 32 -0.77 -17.90 10.21
C LEU A 32 -0.37 -17.21 11.52
N ARG A 33 0.83 -16.67 11.56
CA ARG A 33 1.35 -15.91 12.70
C ARG A 33 1.00 -14.45 12.55
N VAL A 34 0.48 -13.83 13.60
CA VAL A 34 0.05 -12.43 13.60
C VAL A 34 0.67 -11.71 14.79
N PRO A 35 1.94 -11.31 14.70
CA PRO A 35 2.53 -10.42 15.67
C PRO A 35 2.02 -8.97 15.48
N ASP A 36 1.62 -8.31 16.58
CA ASP A 36 1.17 -6.91 16.59
C ASP A 36 1.56 -6.26 17.92
N SER A 37 1.82 -4.97 17.92
CA SER A 37 2.21 -4.23 19.14
C SER A 37 1.03 -4.02 20.10
N SER A 38 -0.20 -4.06 19.62
CA SER A 38 -1.41 -3.75 20.39
C SER A 38 -2.06 -4.99 20.99
N ALA A 39 -1.86 -5.23 22.28
CA ALA A 39 -2.52 -6.31 23.02
C ALA A 39 -4.06 -6.27 22.86
N ARG A 40 -4.67 -5.07 22.94
CA ARG A 40 -6.12 -4.89 22.78
C ARG A 40 -6.61 -5.37 21.41
N ARG A 41 -5.90 -5.03 20.33
CA ARG A 41 -6.29 -5.44 18.97
C ARG A 41 -6.09 -6.95 18.76
N LEU A 42 -5.08 -7.53 19.37
CA LEU A 42 -4.87 -8.98 19.37
C LEU A 42 -6.01 -9.72 20.09
N GLU A 43 -6.49 -9.21 21.23
CA GLU A 43 -7.65 -9.76 21.92
C GLU A 43 -8.94 -9.67 21.09
N GLU A 44 -9.15 -8.56 20.36
CA GLU A 44 -10.26 -8.41 19.42
C GLU A 44 -10.16 -9.45 18.29
N LEU A 45 -8.97 -9.61 17.72
CA LEU A 45 -8.70 -10.58 16.66
C LEU A 45 -8.89 -12.03 17.15
N GLN A 46 -8.43 -12.33 18.37
CA GLN A 46 -8.65 -13.63 19.00
C GLN A 46 -10.13 -13.97 19.15
N ARG A 47 -10.96 -12.99 19.50
CA ARG A 47 -12.43 -13.20 19.61
C ARG A 47 -13.07 -13.44 18.25
N GLU A 48 -12.62 -12.74 17.23
CA GLU A 48 -13.16 -12.83 15.86
C GLU A 48 -12.81 -14.18 15.20
N PHE A 49 -11.59 -14.70 15.43
CA PHE A 49 -11.06 -15.90 14.77
C PHE A 49 -10.73 -17.05 15.72
N ALA A 50 -11.33 -17.05 16.94
CA ALA A 50 -10.99 -17.99 18.01
C ALA A 50 -11.06 -19.48 17.64
N ALA A 51 -11.85 -19.83 16.64
CA ALA A 51 -12.06 -21.23 16.22
C ALA A 51 -11.03 -21.72 15.18
N ASP A 52 -10.17 -20.86 14.62
CA ASP A 52 -9.23 -21.28 13.57
C ASP A 52 -7.91 -21.80 14.20
N PRO A 53 -7.64 -23.11 14.11
CA PRO A 53 -6.44 -23.71 14.70
C PRO A 53 -5.13 -23.30 14.02
N ARG A 54 -5.19 -22.66 12.87
CA ARG A 54 -4.01 -22.19 12.11
C ARG A 54 -3.47 -20.88 12.66
N LEU A 55 -4.30 -20.08 13.36
CA LEU A 55 -3.95 -18.74 13.80
C LEU A 55 -3.08 -18.78 15.05
N ARG A 56 -2.00 -17.99 15.05
CA ARG A 56 -1.11 -17.76 16.20
C ARG A 56 -0.92 -16.27 16.40
N LEU A 57 -1.37 -15.78 17.54
CA LEU A 57 -1.26 -14.35 17.91
C LEU A 57 -0.13 -14.17 18.90
N SER A 58 0.63 -13.09 18.76
CA SER A 58 1.68 -12.71 19.70
C SER A 58 1.83 -11.20 19.77
N GLN A 59 2.17 -10.70 20.96
CA GLN A 59 2.53 -9.29 21.08
C GLN A 59 3.98 -9.10 20.67
N LEU A 60 4.23 -8.10 19.79
CA LEU A 60 5.56 -7.80 19.29
C LEU A 60 5.67 -6.33 18.92
N ASP A 61 6.74 -5.68 19.38
CA ASP A 61 7.20 -4.41 18.87
C ASP A 61 8.25 -4.66 17.78
N VAL A 62 7.98 -4.20 16.55
CA VAL A 62 8.90 -4.39 15.41
C VAL A 62 10.24 -3.66 15.57
N THR A 63 10.36 -2.74 16.54
CA THR A 63 11.62 -2.07 16.88
C THR A 63 12.58 -2.97 17.69
N ASP A 64 12.05 -4.02 18.31
CA ASP A 64 12.89 -5.09 18.89
C ASP A 64 13.39 -6.02 17.76
N ALA A 65 14.60 -5.77 17.29
CA ALA A 65 15.18 -6.50 16.18
C ALA A 65 15.32 -8.01 16.43
N ALA A 66 15.58 -8.43 17.67
CA ALA A 66 15.73 -9.84 18.01
C ALA A 66 14.35 -10.53 17.99
N ALA A 67 13.33 -9.91 18.58
CA ALA A 67 11.96 -10.43 18.57
C ALA A 67 11.38 -10.44 17.14
N LEU A 68 11.63 -9.39 16.35
CA LEU A 68 11.23 -9.33 14.95
C LEU A 68 11.85 -10.47 14.15
N GLN A 69 13.17 -10.68 14.26
CA GLN A 69 13.86 -11.78 13.57
C GLN A 69 13.32 -13.15 14.00
N ALA A 70 13.10 -13.35 15.31
CA ALA A 70 12.55 -14.60 15.85
C ALA A 70 11.12 -14.88 15.32
N SER A 71 10.30 -13.85 15.10
CA SER A 71 8.94 -13.99 14.57
C SER A 71 8.89 -14.51 13.14
N LEU A 72 9.98 -14.34 12.39
CA LEU A 72 10.11 -14.77 10.98
C LEU A 72 10.75 -16.16 10.83
N VAL A 73 11.30 -16.75 11.89
CA VAL A 73 11.94 -18.06 11.82
C VAL A 73 10.95 -19.13 11.32
N GLY A 74 11.35 -19.79 10.22
CA GLY A 74 10.56 -20.87 9.61
C GLY A 74 9.26 -20.39 8.92
N ALA A 75 9.09 -19.10 8.71
CA ALA A 75 8.04 -18.58 7.85
C ALA A 75 8.45 -18.70 6.38
N ASP A 76 7.50 -19.02 5.52
CA ASP A 76 7.69 -19.00 4.06
C ASP A 76 7.51 -17.58 3.52
N LEU A 77 6.60 -16.81 4.11
CA LEU A 77 6.22 -15.47 3.67
C LEU A 77 6.03 -14.53 4.85
N CYS A 78 6.61 -13.33 4.74
CA CYS A 78 6.33 -12.17 5.58
C CYS A 78 5.41 -11.21 4.83
N ILE A 79 4.24 -10.93 5.39
CA ILE A 79 3.35 -9.86 4.91
C ILE A 79 3.48 -8.68 5.88
N ASN A 80 3.94 -7.54 5.38
CA ASN A 80 4.06 -6.33 6.16
C ASN A 80 2.83 -5.44 5.98
N SER A 81 1.96 -5.41 6.99
CA SER A 81 0.81 -4.50 7.07
C SER A 81 0.99 -3.39 8.11
N VAL A 82 2.22 -3.19 8.61
CA VAL A 82 2.55 -2.06 9.49
C VAL A 82 2.42 -0.76 8.69
N PRO A 83 1.75 0.27 9.24
CA PRO A 83 1.55 1.52 8.54
C PRO A 83 2.86 2.14 8.05
N THR A 84 2.92 2.58 6.79
CA THR A 84 4.10 3.20 6.18
C THR A 84 4.58 4.42 6.98
N LEU A 85 3.66 5.20 7.54
CA LEU A 85 3.97 6.37 8.36
C LEU A 85 4.67 6.05 9.69
N ALA A 86 4.61 4.79 10.15
CA ALA A 86 5.35 4.35 11.33
C ALA A 86 6.88 4.30 11.12
N GLY A 87 7.33 4.27 9.86
CA GLY A 87 8.75 4.39 9.53
C GLY A 87 9.54 3.09 9.63
N HIS A 88 8.89 1.94 9.83
CA HIS A 88 9.57 0.66 10.10
C HIS A 88 9.75 -0.23 8.87
N GLN A 89 9.40 0.22 7.65
CA GLN A 89 9.42 -0.59 6.44
C GLN A 89 10.79 -1.21 6.16
N MET A 90 11.86 -0.41 6.21
CA MET A 90 13.19 -0.93 5.91
C MET A 90 13.70 -1.91 6.98
N LEU A 91 13.35 -1.70 8.25
CA LEU A 91 13.67 -2.62 9.35
C LEU A 91 13.05 -4.00 9.12
N ILE A 92 11.75 -4.03 8.78
CA ILE A 92 11.01 -5.27 8.50
C ILE A 92 11.52 -5.92 7.22
N PHE A 93 11.81 -5.12 6.19
CA PHE A 93 12.33 -5.57 4.91
C PHE A 93 13.69 -6.25 5.07
N GLU A 94 14.57 -5.66 5.89
CA GLU A 94 15.87 -6.24 6.21
C GLU A 94 15.75 -7.54 7.02
N ALA A 95 14.84 -7.58 7.99
CA ALA A 95 14.61 -8.80 8.77
C ALA A 95 14.10 -9.96 7.90
N ALA A 96 13.23 -9.70 6.93
CA ALA A 96 12.77 -10.71 5.98
C ALA A 96 13.92 -11.22 5.09
N LEU A 97 14.78 -10.33 4.58
CA LEU A 97 15.95 -10.69 3.81
C LEU A 97 16.94 -11.55 4.62
N ASN A 98 17.25 -11.12 5.85
CA ASN A 98 18.17 -11.82 6.74
C ASN A 98 17.64 -13.21 7.15
N GLY A 99 16.32 -13.33 7.31
CA GLY A 99 15.63 -14.59 7.57
C GLY A 99 15.47 -15.48 6.34
N ARG A 100 15.82 -15.00 5.14
CA ARG A 100 15.54 -15.65 3.84
C ARG A 100 14.07 -15.99 3.67
N VAL A 101 13.19 -15.05 4.03
CA VAL A 101 11.74 -15.16 3.95
C VAL A 101 11.24 -14.32 2.78
N HIS A 102 10.34 -14.85 1.97
CA HIS A 102 9.66 -14.05 0.93
C HIS A 102 8.92 -12.87 1.58
N TYR A 103 8.84 -11.76 0.89
CA TYR A 103 8.28 -10.53 1.44
C TYR A 103 7.19 -9.93 0.56
N VAL A 104 6.13 -9.45 1.20
CA VAL A 104 5.06 -8.67 0.56
C VAL A 104 4.72 -7.49 1.47
N ASP A 105 4.48 -6.31 0.89
CA ASP A 105 3.89 -5.19 1.61
C ASP A 105 2.76 -4.53 0.82
N LEU A 106 2.03 -3.65 1.50
CA LEU A 106 0.89 -2.92 0.93
C LEU A 106 1.35 -1.62 0.22
N GLY A 107 2.62 -1.27 0.33
CA GLY A 107 3.15 -0.02 -0.24
C GLY A 107 2.64 1.22 0.47
N GLY A 108 2.42 2.28 -0.30
CA GLY A 108 1.90 3.56 0.17
C GLY A 108 2.60 4.76 -0.46
N LEU A 109 3.10 5.67 0.36
CA LEU A 109 3.61 6.99 -0.06
C LEU A 109 4.90 6.99 -0.91
N GLY A 110 5.42 5.83 -1.28
CA GLY A 110 6.51 5.67 -2.24
C GLY A 110 7.93 5.84 -1.70
N THR A 111 8.13 6.58 -0.63
CA THR A 111 9.46 6.88 -0.07
C THR A 111 10.30 5.63 0.26
N TYR A 112 9.64 4.59 0.79
CA TYR A 112 10.32 3.33 1.11
C TYR A 112 10.41 2.41 -0.09
N THR A 113 9.41 2.40 -0.97
CA THR A 113 9.39 1.55 -2.17
C THR A 113 10.63 1.78 -3.04
N VAL A 114 11.05 3.03 -3.24
CA VAL A 114 12.27 3.35 -3.99
C VAL A 114 13.50 2.74 -3.31
N LYS A 115 13.63 2.88 -1.98
CA LYS A 115 14.75 2.30 -1.21
C LYS A 115 14.74 0.78 -1.23
N GLN A 116 13.56 0.16 -1.17
CA GLN A 116 13.40 -1.29 -1.24
C GLN A 116 13.83 -1.84 -2.61
N LEU A 117 13.51 -1.13 -3.70
CA LEU A 117 13.92 -1.51 -5.06
C LEU A 117 15.45 -1.53 -5.25
N GLU A 118 16.18 -0.70 -4.51
CA GLU A 118 17.67 -0.72 -4.52
C GLU A 118 18.23 -2.05 -4.03
N TRP A 119 17.48 -2.82 -3.22
CA TRP A 119 17.91 -4.09 -2.66
C TRP A 119 17.57 -5.30 -3.54
N ARG A 120 17.15 -5.10 -4.78
CA ARG A 120 16.77 -6.16 -5.73
C ARG A 120 17.82 -7.27 -5.80
N GLU A 121 19.09 -6.91 -5.98
CA GLU A 121 20.18 -7.90 -6.10
C GLU A 121 20.40 -8.68 -4.81
N ARG A 122 20.29 -8.05 -3.65
CA ARG A 122 20.39 -8.72 -2.36
C ARG A 122 19.32 -9.79 -2.17
N PHE A 123 18.07 -9.50 -2.55
CA PHE A 123 16.97 -10.49 -2.52
C PHE A 123 17.19 -11.62 -3.51
N ARG A 124 17.66 -11.31 -4.72
CA ARG A 124 18.00 -12.29 -5.74
C ARG A 124 19.11 -13.24 -5.26
N GLU A 125 20.17 -12.73 -4.68
CA GLU A 125 21.30 -13.50 -4.14
C GLU A 125 20.90 -14.37 -2.95
N ALA A 126 19.95 -13.89 -2.12
CA ALA A 126 19.38 -14.66 -1.01
C ALA A 126 18.40 -15.75 -1.48
N GLY A 127 18.01 -15.78 -2.75
CA GLY A 127 17.06 -16.73 -3.31
C GLY A 127 15.62 -16.52 -2.85
N VAL A 128 15.27 -15.27 -2.46
CA VAL A 128 13.92 -14.88 -2.02
C VAL A 128 13.35 -13.77 -2.89
N CYS A 129 12.04 -13.66 -2.91
CA CYS A 129 11.31 -12.66 -3.68
C CYS A 129 10.70 -11.62 -2.74
N ALA A 130 10.71 -10.36 -3.16
CA ALA A 130 9.92 -9.29 -2.54
C ALA A 130 8.95 -8.71 -3.56
N VAL A 131 7.67 -8.62 -3.19
CA VAL A 131 6.63 -7.94 -3.98
C VAL A 131 6.15 -6.75 -3.20
N LEU A 132 6.37 -5.56 -3.76
CA LEU A 132 6.13 -4.29 -3.09
C LEU A 132 4.83 -3.67 -3.59
N GLY A 133 4.05 -3.11 -2.67
CA GLY A 133 2.84 -2.38 -3.02
C GLY A 133 1.73 -3.28 -3.57
N VAL A 134 1.31 -4.28 -2.79
CA VAL A 134 0.23 -5.18 -3.18
C VAL A 134 -1.10 -4.69 -2.63
N GLY A 135 -1.83 -3.96 -3.46
CA GLY A 135 -3.12 -3.36 -3.10
C GLY A 135 -3.92 -2.93 -4.34
N GLY A 136 -4.84 -2.02 -4.17
CA GLY A 136 -5.53 -1.33 -5.26
C GLY A 136 -4.59 -0.36 -5.95
N ASP A 137 -4.08 0.59 -5.15
CA ASP A 137 -3.00 1.51 -5.50
C ASP A 137 -2.12 1.77 -4.25
N PRO A 138 -0.84 1.44 -4.37
CA PRO A 138 -0.21 0.71 -5.47
C PRO A 138 -0.63 -0.76 -5.56
N GLY A 139 -0.40 -1.35 -6.71
CA GLY A 139 -0.62 -2.77 -6.99
C GLY A 139 -1.44 -2.95 -8.26
N MET A 140 -2.76 -2.94 -8.18
CA MET A 140 -3.63 -3.09 -9.35
C MET A 140 -3.41 -1.94 -10.35
N SER A 141 -3.23 -0.70 -9.88
CA SER A 141 -2.86 0.46 -10.69
C SER A 141 -1.59 0.21 -11.50
N ASN A 142 -0.54 -0.37 -10.89
CA ASN A 142 0.70 -0.71 -11.59
C ASN A 142 0.48 -1.77 -12.68
N VAL A 143 -0.32 -2.80 -12.39
CA VAL A 143 -0.64 -3.87 -13.36
C VAL A 143 -1.46 -3.32 -14.52
N ILE A 144 -2.44 -2.46 -14.26
CA ILE A 144 -3.24 -1.79 -15.30
C ILE A 144 -2.35 -0.91 -16.18
N CYS A 145 -1.49 -0.09 -15.57
CA CYS A 145 -0.53 0.71 -16.33
C CYS A 145 0.33 -0.15 -17.26
N ARG A 146 0.80 -1.29 -16.78
CA ARG A 146 1.60 -2.22 -17.57
C ARG A 146 0.78 -2.85 -18.70
N ALA A 147 -0.42 -3.34 -18.40
CA ALA A 147 -1.28 -3.97 -19.39
C ALA A 147 -1.65 -3.00 -20.54
N VAL A 148 -2.00 -1.75 -20.21
CA VAL A 148 -2.29 -0.73 -21.22
C VAL A 148 -1.03 -0.34 -21.98
N ALA A 149 0.11 -0.20 -21.31
CA ALA A 149 1.38 0.12 -21.95
C ALA A 149 1.81 -0.94 -22.96
N ASP A 150 1.51 -2.21 -22.74
CA ASP A 150 1.88 -3.29 -23.66
C ASP A 150 1.12 -3.20 -25.01
N GLU A 151 -0.04 -2.55 -25.05
CA GLU A 151 -0.86 -2.31 -26.26
C GLU A 151 -0.43 -1.06 -27.05
N LEU A 152 0.51 -0.27 -26.54
CA LEU A 152 0.93 1.00 -27.15
C LEU A 152 2.38 0.92 -27.64
N ASP A 153 2.67 1.50 -28.80
CA ASP A 153 4.04 1.60 -29.32
C ASP A 153 4.83 2.71 -28.63
N GLU A 154 4.20 3.84 -28.38
CA GLU A 154 4.75 5.02 -27.71
C GLU A 154 3.84 5.49 -26.57
N ILE A 155 4.44 6.04 -25.51
CA ILE A 155 3.72 6.56 -24.36
C ILE A 155 4.26 7.95 -24.04
N ASP A 156 3.44 8.95 -24.21
CA ASP A 156 3.78 10.33 -23.85
C ASP A 156 3.38 10.62 -22.40
N ARG A 157 2.19 10.14 -21.99
CA ARG A 157 1.59 10.45 -20.70
C ARG A 157 0.78 9.28 -20.14
N ILE A 158 0.86 9.12 -18.81
CA ILE A 158 -0.05 8.28 -18.01
C ILE A 158 -0.56 9.12 -16.84
N ASN A 159 -1.89 9.28 -16.74
CA ASN A 159 -2.51 9.92 -15.60
C ASN A 159 -3.38 8.92 -14.85
N LEU A 160 -3.10 8.70 -13.57
CA LEU A 160 -3.91 7.90 -12.67
C LEU A 160 -4.82 8.81 -11.85
N TYR A 161 -6.09 8.44 -11.79
CA TYR A 161 -7.11 9.13 -11.03
C TYR A 161 -7.75 8.18 -10.03
N TRP A 162 -7.70 8.54 -8.77
CA TRP A 162 -8.36 7.82 -7.71
C TRP A 162 -9.54 8.64 -7.18
N ALA A 163 -10.73 8.07 -7.22
CA ALA A 163 -11.94 8.70 -6.71
C ALA A 163 -12.63 7.76 -5.72
N ALA A 164 -13.04 8.30 -4.59
CA ALA A 164 -13.92 7.63 -3.63
C ALA A 164 -15.25 8.36 -3.55
N GLU A 165 -16.32 7.58 -3.47
CA GLU A 165 -17.67 8.05 -3.18
C GLU A 165 -18.30 7.15 -2.12
N PHE A 166 -18.97 7.76 -1.14
CA PHE A 166 -19.67 7.01 -0.11
C PHE A 166 -21.11 6.74 -0.54
N LEU A 167 -21.36 5.50 -0.96
CA LEU A 167 -22.71 5.03 -1.28
C LEU A 167 -23.43 4.59 0.00
N GLY A 168 -24.03 5.52 0.71
CA GLY A 168 -24.79 5.23 1.93
C GLY A 168 -25.76 6.34 2.30
N PRO A 169 -26.62 6.13 3.30
CA PRO A 169 -27.45 7.21 3.82
C PRO A 169 -26.52 8.35 4.29
N GLU A 170 -26.95 9.59 4.11
CA GLU A 170 -26.21 10.76 4.56
C GLU A 170 -25.79 10.59 6.02
N ASN A 171 -24.51 10.32 6.23
CA ASN A 171 -23.97 10.18 7.56
C ASN A 171 -23.35 11.52 7.96
N PRO A 172 -23.77 12.13 9.07
CA PRO A 172 -23.18 13.37 9.56
C PRO A 172 -21.74 13.21 10.06
N VAL A 173 -21.27 11.96 10.24
CA VAL A 173 -19.94 11.65 10.73
C VAL A 173 -18.99 11.46 9.55
N LEU A 174 -17.85 12.15 9.58
CA LEU A 174 -16.76 11.92 8.64
C LEU A 174 -16.26 10.48 8.76
N VAL A 175 -16.36 9.74 7.66
CA VAL A 175 -15.84 8.37 7.57
C VAL A 175 -14.60 8.39 6.68
N PRO A 176 -13.39 8.23 7.23
CA PRO A 176 -12.19 8.16 6.42
C PRO A 176 -12.21 6.88 5.57
N PRO A 177 -11.82 6.94 4.29
CA PRO A 177 -11.81 5.77 3.40
C PRO A 177 -10.79 4.71 3.86
N TYR A 178 -9.77 5.13 4.61
CA TYR A 178 -8.72 4.30 5.19
C TYR A 178 -8.15 4.99 6.45
N SER A 179 -6.87 4.76 6.78
CA SER A 179 -6.24 5.36 7.95
C SER A 179 -6.28 6.90 7.93
N VAL A 180 -6.85 7.51 8.97
CA VAL A 180 -6.91 8.98 9.14
C VAL A 180 -5.54 9.64 8.99
N SER A 181 -4.50 9.05 9.61
CA SER A 181 -3.14 9.58 9.52
C SER A 181 -2.58 9.54 8.10
N THR A 182 -2.98 8.57 7.29
CA THR A 182 -2.59 8.50 5.88
C THR A 182 -3.30 9.58 5.07
N VAL A 183 -4.60 9.74 5.23
CA VAL A 183 -5.36 10.82 4.57
C VAL A 183 -4.76 12.20 4.90
N LEU A 184 -4.52 12.48 6.17
CA LEU A 184 -3.87 13.74 6.58
C LEU A 184 -2.49 13.92 5.95
N ALA A 185 -1.70 12.86 5.86
CA ALA A 185 -0.39 12.92 5.22
C ALA A 185 -0.47 13.19 3.71
N GLU A 186 -1.46 12.63 3.03
CA GLU A 186 -1.71 12.85 1.61
C GLU A 186 -2.13 14.29 1.31
N TYR A 187 -2.84 14.93 2.23
CA TYR A 187 -3.23 16.33 2.11
C TYR A 187 -2.11 17.30 2.49
N ALA A 188 -1.29 16.97 3.49
CA ALA A 188 -0.32 17.89 4.07
C ALA A 188 1.09 17.80 3.44
N ARG A 189 1.44 16.69 2.80
CA ARG A 189 2.80 16.46 2.32
C ARG A 189 2.96 16.80 0.84
N PRO A 190 4.13 17.33 0.44
CA PRO A 190 4.48 17.41 -0.98
C PRO A 190 4.38 16.06 -1.65
N SER A 191 3.86 16.04 -2.87
CA SER A 191 3.84 14.86 -3.72
C SER A 191 5.01 14.90 -4.71
N THR A 192 5.50 13.73 -5.10
CA THR A 192 6.43 13.63 -6.23
C THR A 192 5.67 13.10 -7.44
N GLN A 193 5.65 13.87 -8.51
CA GLN A 193 5.11 13.49 -9.80
C GLN A 193 6.25 13.32 -10.82
N PHE A 194 6.01 12.63 -11.90
CA PHE A 194 6.97 12.53 -13.00
C PHE A 194 6.52 13.46 -14.13
N LEU A 195 7.23 14.57 -14.29
CA LEU A 195 6.88 15.64 -15.23
C LEU A 195 8.10 15.98 -16.08
N GLU A 196 7.89 16.20 -17.38
CA GLU A 196 8.97 16.51 -18.32
C GLU A 196 10.15 15.53 -18.26
N GLY A 197 9.84 14.23 -18.11
CA GLY A 197 10.84 13.17 -18.07
C GLY A 197 11.63 13.06 -16.77
N ARG A 198 11.23 13.74 -15.69
CA ARG A 198 11.94 13.74 -14.39
C ARG A 198 10.98 13.77 -13.20
N HIS A 199 11.46 13.34 -12.06
CA HIS A 199 10.71 13.49 -10.82
C HIS A 199 10.74 14.95 -10.33
N VAL A 200 9.56 15.48 -10.03
CA VAL A 200 9.35 16.86 -9.56
C VAL A 200 8.55 16.83 -8.27
N SER A 201 9.05 17.52 -7.25
CA SER A 201 8.30 17.75 -6.00
C SER A 201 7.24 18.82 -6.22
N CYS A 202 5.99 18.47 -6.00
CA CYS A 202 4.84 19.36 -6.18
C CYS A 202 4.27 19.77 -4.83
N VAL A 203 3.77 21.00 -4.77
CA VAL A 203 3.08 21.53 -3.59
C VAL A 203 1.86 20.64 -3.27
N PRO A 204 1.53 20.40 -1.99
CA PRO A 204 0.34 19.66 -1.62
C PRO A 204 -0.91 20.17 -2.32
N LEU A 205 -1.75 19.28 -2.78
CA LEU A 205 -3.04 19.57 -3.43
C LEU A 205 -2.96 20.48 -4.67
N SER A 206 -1.77 20.61 -5.28
CA SER A 206 -1.61 21.30 -6.58
C SER A 206 -2.01 20.41 -7.77
N GLY A 207 -1.80 20.87 -9.00
CA GLY A 207 -2.11 20.13 -10.21
C GLY A 207 -3.59 19.84 -10.39
N ARG A 208 -4.45 20.77 -9.98
CA ARG A 208 -5.90 20.66 -10.03
C ARG A 208 -6.38 20.44 -11.47
N GLU A 209 -7.31 19.51 -11.61
CA GLU A 209 -7.93 19.14 -12.87
C GLU A 209 -9.37 18.66 -12.62
N THR A 210 -10.30 19.09 -13.46
CA THR A 210 -11.70 18.67 -13.37
C THR A 210 -12.03 17.70 -14.49
N LEU A 211 -12.60 16.55 -14.13
CA LEU A 211 -13.05 15.52 -15.06
C LEU A 211 -14.51 15.17 -14.82
N GLU A 212 -15.21 14.87 -15.91
CA GLU A 212 -16.53 14.25 -15.88
C GLU A 212 -16.37 12.72 -15.86
N LEU A 213 -16.75 12.10 -14.76
CA LEU A 213 -16.76 10.66 -14.60
C LEU A 213 -18.18 10.09 -14.78
N PRO A 214 -18.31 8.80 -15.12
CA PRO A 214 -19.58 8.12 -15.11
C PRO A 214 -20.27 8.22 -13.74
N GLN A 215 -21.62 8.16 -13.73
CA GLN A 215 -22.36 8.06 -12.48
C GLN A 215 -21.89 6.87 -11.64
N PRO A 216 -21.80 6.98 -10.30
CA PRO A 216 -22.32 8.06 -9.47
C PRO A 216 -21.39 9.27 -9.26
N TRP A 217 -20.18 9.30 -9.80
CA TRP A 217 -19.18 10.34 -9.50
C TRP A 217 -19.48 11.70 -10.11
N GLY A 218 -19.93 11.76 -11.40
CA GLY A 218 -20.20 13.03 -12.08
C GLY A 218 -18.92 13.90 -12.22
N THR A 219 -19.06 15.20 -11.96
CA THR A 219 -17.95 16.16 -12.03
C THR A 219 -17.06 16.06 -10.81
N CYS A 220 -15.81 15.66 -11.01
CA CYS A 220 -14.80 15.48 -9.95
C CYS A 220 -13.62 16.41 -10.13
N GLU A 221 -13.21 17.13 -9.10
CA GLU A 221 -11.94 17.85 -9.07
C GLU A 221 -10.85 16.95 -8.48
N PHE A 222 -9.78 16.76 -9.23
CA PHE A 222 -8.61 15.96 -8.86
C PHE A 222 -7.41 16.84 -8.55
N MET A 223 -6.55 16.40 -7.62
CA MET A 223 -5.34 17.10 -7.23
C MET A 223 -4.20 16.12 -6.95
N TYR A 224 -2.95 16.58 -7.09
CA TYR A 224 -1.79 15.76 -6.79
C TYR A 224 -1.76 15.32 -5.34
N SER A 225 -1.46 14.04 -5.14
CA SER A 225 -1.25 13.47 -3.83
C SER A 225 0.01 12.57 -3.83
N PRO A 226 0.71 12.42 -2.69
CA PRO A 226 1.89 11.57 -2.62
C PRO A 226 1.52 10.10 -2.75
N HIS A 227 2.11 9.44 -3.76
CA HIS A 227 1.91 8.02 -4.03
C HIS A 227 3.16 7.38 -4.63
N SER A 228 3.22 6.04 -4.72
CA SER A 228 4.40 5.31 -5.17
C SER A 228 4.50 5.18 -6.70
N GLU A 229 3.37 5.20 -7.42
CA GLU A 229 3.33 4.96 -8.85
C GLU A 229 4.11 6.00 -9.66
N PRO A 230 4.01 7.33 -9.37
CA PRO A 230 4.83 8.30 -10.07
C PRO A 230 6.34 8.08 -9.92
N LEU A 231 6.75 7.41 -8.82
CA LEU A 231 8.15 7.11 -8.53
C LEU A 231 8.64 5.82 -9.18
N THR A 232 7.75 4.90 -9.53
CA THR A 232 8.11 3.54 -9.94
C THR A 232 7.71 3.22 -11.37
N VAL A 233 6.48 3.53 -11.79
CA VAL A 233 5.93 3.16 -13.09
C VAL A 233 6.68 3.80 -14.26
N PRO A 234 7.05 5.10 -14.25
CA PRO A 234 7.78 5.70 -15.36
C PRO A 234 9.17 5.08 -15.60
N LEU A 235 9.73 4.45 -14.57
CA LEU A 235 11.05 3.82 -14.64
C LEU A 235 10.97 2.33 -14.98
N ALA A 236 9.78 1.76 -15.05
CA ALA A 236 9.59 0.34 -15.32
C ALA A 236 9.98 0.01 -16.77
N THR A 237 10.67 -1.13 -16.93
CA THR A 237 10.99 -1.71 -18.23
C THR A 237 9.72 -1.91 -19.06
N GLY A 238 9.74 -1.52 -20.34
CA GLY A 238 8.57 -1.58 -21.24
C GLY A 238 7.61 -0.39 -21.11
N ILE A 239 7.86 0.54 -20.18
CA ILE A 239 7.17 1.84 -20.11
C ILE A 239 8.19 2.96 -20.42
N ARG A 240 9.32 2.93 -19.73
CA ARG A 240 10.39 3.91 -19.91
C ARG A 240 10.89 3.98 -21.36
N GLU A 241 11.08 2.85 -22.00
CA GLU A 241 11.60 2.74 -23.36
C GLU A 241 10.60 3.25 -24.41
N LYS A 242 9.32 3.43 -24.05
CA LYS A 242 8.27 3.98 -24.92
C LYS A 242 8.17 5.49 -24.90
N GLY A 243 9.09 6.17 -24.20
CA GLY A 243 9.27 7.62 -24.28
C GLY A 243 8.41 8.44 -23.33
N ILE A 244 7.91 7.83 -22.23
CA ILE A 244 7.07 8.52 -21.24
C ILE A 244 7.71 9.82 -20.74
N LYS A 245 6.95 10.91 -20.77
CA LYS A 245 7.35 12.24 -20.30
C LYS A 245 6.58 12.69 -19.08
N GLU A 246 5.37 12.17 -18.88
CA GLU A 246 4.51 12.55 -17.78
C GLU A 246 3.85 11.33 -17.14
N PHE A 247 3.92 11.26 -15.82
CA PHE A 247 3.11 10.37 -15.01
C PHE A 247 2.61 11.11 -13.79
N THR A 248 1.28 11.17 -13.63
CA THR A 248 0.65 11.81 -12.47
C THR A 248 -0.28 10.86 -11.73
N TRP A 249 -0.31 11.01 -10.42
CA TRP A 249 -1.31 10.39 -9.56
C TRP A 249 -2.13 11.46 -8.86
N LYS A 250 -3.44 11.41 -9.01
CA LYS A 250 -4.36 12.42 -8.52
C LYS A 250 -5.50 11.81 -7.72
N LEU A 251 -5.85 12.48 -6.64
CA LEU A 251 -6.89 12.10 -5.69
C LEU A 251 -8.11 13.00 -5.87
N HIS A 252 -9.31 12.39 -5.80
CA HIS A 252 -10.58 13.05 -5.53
C HIS A 252 -11.22 12.45 -4.28
N LEU A 253 -11.66 13.33 -3.36
CA LEU A 253 -12.61 13.00 -2.31
C LEU A 253 -13.85 13.86 -2.49
N PRO A 254 -15.04 13.38 -2.10
CA PRO A 254 -16.26 14.17 -2.18
C PRO A 254 -16.09 15.54 -1.53
N HIS A 255 -16.70 16.57 -2.09
CA HIS A 255 -16.49 17.98 -1.71
C HIS A 255 -16.57 18.21 -0.19
N ARG A 256 -17.54 17.63 0.47
CA ARG A 256 -17.74 17.77 1.92
C ARG A 256 -16.56 17.18 2.72
N GLU A 257 -16.09 16.01 2.36
CA GLU A 257 -14.95 15.35 2.98
C GLU A 257 -13.68 16.14 2.71
N HIS A 258 -13.50 16.62 1.48
CA HIS A 258 -12.35 17.42 1.08
C HIS A 258 -12.23 18.71 1.91
N GLU A 259 -13.31 19.49 2.04
CA GLU A 259 -13.34 20.70 2.87
C GLU A 259 -13.04 20.39 4.34
N THR A 260 -13.56 19.27 4.85
CA THR A 260 -13.30 18.85 6.23
C THR A 260 -11.83 18.50 6.43
N TRP A 261 -11.21 17.76 5.51
CA TRP A 261 -9.80 17.40 5.61
C TRP A 261 -8.88 18.62 5.51
N ILE A 262 -9.18 19.56 4.63
CA ILE A 262 -8.45 20.85 4.53
C ILE A 262 -8.54 21.63 5.84
N GLY A 263 -9.70 21.65 6.47
CA GLY A 263 -9.90 22.36 7.74
C GLY A 263 -9.18 21.73 8.94
N LEU A 264 -8.66 20.49 8.81
CA LEU A 264 -7.93 19.78 9.85
C LEU A 264 -6.40 19.89 9.72
N ILE A 265 -5.88 20.47 8.63
CA ILE A 265 -4.47 20.66 8.33
C ILE A 265 -4.06 22.11 8.65
#